data_e7190af53e32781b81dac0e6106d6515
#
_entry.id   e7190af53e32781b81dac0e6106d6515
#
_cell.length_a   1.000
_cell.length_b   1.000
_cell.length_c   1.000
_cell.angle_alpha   90.00
_cell.angle_beta   90.00
_cell.angle_gamma   90.00
#
_symmetry.space_group_name_H-M   'P 1'
#
loop_
_entity.id
_entity.type
_entity.pdbx_description
1 polymer ?
#
loop_
_entity_poly.entity_id
_entity_poly.type
_entity_poly.pdbx_seq_one_letter_code
_entity_poly.pdbx_strand_id
1 'polypeptide(L)'
;MADVKSIVAQARKLLVAEAVIVTACDVRDGVIERVQLYFWSEGQAVMDIVTKDDLVQNWPDQGVYSLVVSPGGAEKSFKKIAMFEGEEDMYFRIDGTRTEADDLGSLPPVAFMESVEAVSQLR
;
A
#
# COMPACT_ATOMS: atom_id res chain seq x y z
N MET A 1 -0.58 21.55 -4.20
CA MET A 1 -0.06 20.35 -4.88
C MET A 1 1.06 19.73 -4.05
N ALA A 2 0.94 18.44 -3.75
CA ALA A 2 1.97 17.74 -3.00
C ALA A 2 3.15 17.46 -3.91
N ASP A 3 4.33 17.95 -3.55
CA ASP A 3 5.55 17.62 -4.26
C ASP A 3 6.19 16.36 -3.66
N VAL A 4 7.30 15.92 -4.23
CA VAL A 4 8.00 14.71 -3.79
C VAL A 4 8.40 14.81 -2.32
N LYS A 5 8.86 15.97 -1.87
CA LYS A 5 9.26 16.15 -0.47
C LYS A 5 8.08 16.01 0.48
N SER A 6 6.92 16.57 0.10
CA SER A 6 5.72 16.48 0.91
C SER A 6 5.25 15.03 1.04
N ILE A 7 5.26 14.27 -0.06
CA ILE A 7 4.85 12.86 -0.04
C ILE A 7 5.82 12.03 0.79
N VAL A 8 7.12 12.25 0.65
CA VAL A 8 8.12 11.53 1.45
C VAL A 8 7.95 11.84 2.93
N ALA A 9 7.70 13.10 3.27
CA ALA A 9 7.47 13.49 4.67
C ALA A 9 6.22 12.82 5.25
N GLN A 10 5.13 12.77 4.49
CA GLN A 10 3.91 12.09 4.92
C GLN A 10 4.15 10.59 5.09
N ALA A 11 4.84 9.97 4.15
CA ALA A 11 5.18 8.55 4.24
C ALA A 11 5.99 8.25 5.50
N ARG A 12 7.02 9.05 5.74
CA ARG A 12 7.86 8.88 6.92
C ARG A 12 7.06 9.01 8.21
N LYS A 13 6.15 9.97 8.27
CA LYS A 13 5.31 10.17 9.46
C LYS A 13 4.44 8.94 9.73
N LEU A 14 3.84 8.35 8.69
CA LEU A 14 3.06 7.13 8.84
C LEU A 14 3.92 5.96 9.29
N LEU A 15 5.08 5.78 8.66
CA LEU A 15 5.97 4.66 8.96
C LEU A 15 6.52 4.75 10.40
N VAL A 16 6.92 5.93 10.83
CA VAL A 16 7.42 6.12 12.20
C VAL A 16 6.33 5.82 13.23
N ALA A 17 5.07 6.07 12.87
CA ALA A 17 3.92 5.71 13.71
C ALA A 17 3.56 4.22 13.62
N GLU A 18 4.38 3.41 12.95
CA GLU A 18 4.23 1.96 12.80
C GLU A 18 3.10 1.53 11.88
N ALA A 19 2.62 2.41 11.01
CA ALA A 19 1.74 2.04 9.92
C ALA A 19 2.56 1.43 8.77
N VAL A 20 1.88 0.72 7.88
CA VAL A 20 2.49 0.09 6.70
C VAL A 20 1.96 0.80 5.47
N ILE A 21 2.83 1.01 4.48
CA ILE A 21 2.44 1.65 3.21
C ILE A 21 2.63 0.67 2.07
N VAL A 22 1.57 0.43 1.30
CA VAL A 22 1.60 -0.40 0.10
C VAL A 22 1.83 0.50 -1.11
N THR A 23 2.83 0.19 -1.92
CA THR A 23 3.21 1.00 -3.08
C THR A 23 3.03 0.28 -4.41
N ALA A 24 2.85 -1.03 -4.39
CA ALA A 24 2.63 -1.83 -5.59
C ALA A 24 1.86 -3.10 -5.22
N CYS A 25 1.12 -3.65 -6.15
CA CYS A 25 0.45 -4.94 -5.93
C CYS A 25 0.22 -5.66 -7.24
N ASP A 26 0.23 -6.99 -7.16
CA ASP A 26 -0.17 -7.85 -8.26
C ASP A 26 -1.56 -8.38 -7.99
N VAL A 27 -2.46 -8.16 -8.95
CA VAL A 27 -3.87 -8.54 -8.81
C VAL A 27 -4.23 -9.52 -9.92
N ARG A 28 -4.97 -10.57 -9.57
CA ARG A 28 -5.51 -11.54 -10.52
C ARG A 28 -6.99 -11.75 -10.20
N ASP A 29 -7.83 -11.53 -11.19
CA ASP A 29 -9.29 -11.74 -11.06
C ASP A 29 -9.89 -10.99 -9.87
N GLY A 30 -9.44 -9.77 -9.66
CA GLY A 30 -9.96 -8.92 -8.58
C GLY A 30 -9.43 -9.27 -7.19
N VAL A 31 -8.42 -10.15 -7.09
CA VAL A 31 -7.85 -10.55 -5.81
C VAL A 31 -6.34 -10.33 -5.85
N ILE A 32 -5.82 -9.72 -4.79
CA ILE A 32 -4.39 -9.46 -4.65
C ILE A 32 -3.64 -10.77 -4.42
N GLU A 33 -2.58 -10.99 -5.18
CA GLU A 33 -1.68 -12.12 -4.96
C GLU A 33 -0.54 -11.73 -4.03
N ARG A 34 0.09 -10.57 -4.28
CA ARG A 34 1.19 -10.08 -3.45
C ARG A 34 1.23 -8.56 -3.48
N VAL A 35 1.86 -7.97 -2.47
CA VAL A 35 2.03 -6.53 -2.36
C VAL A 35 3.49 -6.20 -2.08
N GLN A 36 3.92 -5.03 -2.56
CA GLN A 36 5.16 -4.43 -2.14
C GLN A 36 4.80 -3.36 -1.11
N LEU A 37 5.47 -3.42 0.04
CA LEU A 37 5.14 -2.51 1.13
C LEU A 37 6.40 -1.99 1.80
N TYR A 38 6.20 -0.92 2.58
CA TYR A 38 7.24 -0.35 3.42
C TYR A 38 6.77 -0.34 4.86
N PHE A 39 7.70 -0.60 5.76
CA PHE A 39 7.47 -0.50 7.20
C PHE A 39 8.71 0.10 7.86
N TRP A 40 8.57 0.53 9.10
CA TRP A 40 9.67 1.17 9.83
C TRP A 40 10.38 0.14 10.70
N SER A 41 11.68 0.01 10.55
CA SER A 41 12.48 -0.91 11.34
C SER A 41 13.86 -0.32 11.58
N GLU A 42 14.27 -0.33 12.82
CA GLU A 42 15.61 0.10 13.22
C GLU A 42 15.97 1.49 12.71
N GLY A 43 15.02 2.41 12.78
CA GLY A 43 15.24 3.80 12.41
C GLY A 43 15.20 4.10 10.93
N GLN A 44 14.70 3.18 10.12
CA GLN A 44 14.64 3.38 8.67
C GLN A 44 13.45 2.68 8.03
N ALA A 45 13.08 3.14 6.84
CA ALA A 45 12.06 2.49 6.05
C ALA A 45 12.64 1.24 5.38
N VAL A 46 11.95 0.12 5.50
CA VAL A 46 12.36 -1.16 4.92
C VAL A 46 11.28 -1.62 3.95
N MET A 47 11.70 -2.06 2.77
CA MET A 47 10.79 -2.60 1.76
C MET A 47 10.71 -4.12 1.87
N ASP A 48 9.51 -4.66 1.71
CA ASP A 48 9.31 -6.10 1.64
C ASP A 48 8.21 -6.41 0.62
N ILE A 49 8.23 -7.63 0.12
CA ILE A 49 7.21 -8.13 -0.79
C ILE A 49 6.59 -9.35 -0.12
N VAL A 50 5.31 -9.27 0.16
CA VAL A 50 4.60 -10.31 0.90
C VAL A 50 3.35 -10.75 0.16
N THR A 51 2.87 -11.95 0.46
CA THR A 51 1.60 -12.42 -0.08
C THR A 51 0.45 -11.74 0.66
N LYS A 52 -0.73 -11.78 0.07
CA LYS A 52 -1.95 -11.28 0.72
C LYS A 52 -2.18 -11.96 2.07
N ASP A 53 -2.01 -13.28 2.11
CA ASP A 53 -2.22 -14.05 3.34
C ASP A 53 -1.27 -13.61 4.45
N ASP A 54 -0.01 -13.37 4.12
CA ASP A 54 0.97 -12.89 5.10
C ASP A 54 0.56 -11.53 5.64
N LEU A 55 0.07 -10.65 4.78
CA LEU A 55 -0.37 -9.32 5.22
C LEU A 55 -1.60 -9.41 6.13
N VAL A 56 -2.55 -10.27 5.77
CA VAL A 56 -3.76 -10.49 6.61
C VAL A 56 -3.36 -10.97 8.00
N GLN A 57 -2.47 -11.96 8.06
CA GLN A 57 -2.05 -12.55 9.34
C GLN A 57 -1.26 -11.58 10.22
N ASN A 58 -0.56 -10.64 9.60
CA ASN A 58 0.29 -9.70 10.31
C ASN A 58 -0.21 -8.26 10.20
N TRP A 59 -1.53 -8.08 10.09
CA TRP A 59 -2.13 -6.77 9.93
C TRP A 59 -1.75 -5.85 11.09
N PRO A 60 -1.08 -4.72 10.80
CA PRO A 60 -0.60 -3.85 11.87
C PRO A 60 -1.73 -3.07 12.54
N ASP A 61 -1.62 -2.86 13.86
CA ASP A 61 -2.61 -2.12 14.63
C ASP A 61 -2.77 -0.69 14.14
N GLN A 62 -1.70 -0.09 13.66
CA GLN A 62 -1.70 1.29 13.19
C GLN A 62 -2.24 1.44 11.76
N GLY A 63 -2.56 0.32 11.12
CA GLY A 63 -3.20 0.32 9.82
C GLY A 63 -2.25 0.18 8.65
N VAL A 64 -2.84 -0.08 7.50
CA VAL A 64 -2.15 -0.20 6.22
C VAL A 64 -2.72 0.86 5.30
N TYR A 65 -1.85 1.56 4.58
CA TYR A 65 -2.22 2.64 3.69
C TYR A 65 -1.76 2.34 2.27
N SER A 66 -2.55 2.75 1.29
CA SER A 66 -2.19 2.66 -0.13
C SER A 66 -1.75 4.03 -0.64
N LEU A 67 -0.65 4.06 -1.38
CA LEU A 67 -0.18 5.28 -2.03
C LEU A 67 -0.93 5.45 -3.34
N VAL A 68 -1.96 6.28 -3.33
CA VAL A 68 -2.87 6.46 -4.46
C VAL A 68 -2.50 7.68 -5.27
N VAL A 69 -2.59 7.54 -6.60
CA VAL A 69 -2.37 8.64 -7.53
C VAL A 69 -3.73 9.10 -8.05
N SER A 70 -3.98 10.40 -8.02
CA SER A 70 -5.24 10.96 -8.50
C SER A 70 -5.40 10.74 -10.02
N PRO A 71 -6.63 10.81 -10.54
CA PRO A 71 -6.84 10.78 -11.98
C PRO A 71 -6.00 11.86 -12.67
N GLY A 72 -5.28 11.47 -13.70
CA GLY A 72 -4.35 12.37 -14.38
C GLY A 72 -2.95 12.41 -13.80
N GLY A 73 -2.71 11.75 -12.68
CA GLY A 73 -1.38 11.64 -12.08
C GLY A 73 -0.83 12.91 -11.44
N ALA A 74 -1.69 13.91 -11.19
CA ALA A 74 -1.23 15.20 -10.67
C ALA A 74 -0.92 15.18 -9.17
N GLU A 75 -1.61 14.35 -8.40
CA GLU A 75 -1.44 14.31 -6.96
C GLU A 75 -1.33 12.89 -6.44
N LYS A 76 -0.57 12.73 -5.36
CA LYS A 76 -0.47 11.46 -4.63
C LYS A 76 -1.01 11.66 -3.23
N SER A 77 -1.65 10.65 -2.69
CA SER A 77 -2.17 10.68 -1.33
C SER A 77 -2.14 9.28 -0.73
N PHE A 78 -2.26 9.22 0.60
CA PHE A 78 -2.32 7.94 1.30
C PHE A 78 -3.77 7.68 1.71
N LYS A 79 -4.30 6.55 1.29
CA LYS A 79 -5.66 6.13 1.65
C LYS A 79 -5.58 4.92 2.56
N LYS A 80 -6.24 5.00 3.70
CA LYS A 80 -6.26 3.87 4.63
C LYS A 80 -7.03 2.72 4.00
N ILE A 81 -6.45 1.52 4.09
CA ILE A 81 -7.06 0.31 3.57
C ILE A 81 -7.96 -0.28 4.63
N ALA A 82 -9.22 -0.54 4.28
CA ALA A 82 -10.13 -1.28 5.13
C ALA A 82 -10.12 -2.74 4.71
N MET A 83 -10.07 -3.63 5.69
CA MET A 83 -10.11 -5.07 5.47
C MET A 83 -11.45 -5.59 6.01
N PHE A 84 -12.13 -6.41 5.21
CA PHE A 84 -13.37 -7.01 5.65
C PHE A 84 -13.47 -8.47 5.20
N GLU A 85 -14.26 -9.26 5.94
CA GLU A 85 -14.47 -10.65 5.62
C GLU A 85 -15.62 -10.81 4.63
N GLY A 86 -15.33 -11.41 3.47
CA GLY A 86 -16.33 -11.80 2.48
C GLY A 86 -16.69 -13.27 2.63
N GLU A 87 -17.41 -13.82 1.65
CA GLU A 87 -17.87 -15.22 1.70
C GLU A 87 -16.71 -16.21 1.58
N GLU A 88 -15.72 -15.90 0.75
CA GLU A 88 -14.63 -16.83 0.47
C GLU A 88 -13.26 -16.34 0.90
N ASP A 89 -13.10 -15.04 1.16
CA ASP A 89 -11.79 -14.46 1.42
C ASP A 89 -11.92 -13.18 2.23
N MET A 90 -10.77 -12.64 2.65
CA MET A 90 -10.69 -11.29 3.18
C MET A 90 -10.42 -10.34 2.02
N TYR A 91 -11.05 -9.18 2.03
CA TYR A 91 -10.90 -8.20 0.94
C TYR A 91 -10.39 -6.86 1.47
N PHE A 92 -9.61 -6.17 0.63
CA PHE A 92 -9.01 -4.88 0.94
C PHE A 92 -9.61 -3.81 0.03
N ARG A 93 -10.13 -2.72 0.61
CA ARG A 93 -10.66 -1.62 -0.20
C ARG A 93 -10.31 -0.28 0.42
N ILE A 94 -10.14 0.73 -0.45
CA ILE A 94 -9.86 2.09 -0.02
C ILE A 94 -11.07 3.01 -0.19
N ASP A 95 -12.17 2.52 -0.78
CA ASP A 95 -13.35 3.33 -1.10
C ASP A 95 -14.51 3.16 -0.10
N GLY A 96 -14.32 2.35 0.92
CA GLY A 96 -15.34 2.14 1.94
C GLY A 96 -16.48 1.21 1.54
N THR A 97 -16.47 0.65 0.32
CA THR A 97 -17.50 -0.30 -0.10
C THR A 97 -17.16 -1.70 0.42
N ARG A 98 -18.16 -2.57 0.46
CA ARG A 98 -17.95 -3.98 0.84
C ARG A 98 -18.10 -4.90 -0.38
N THR A 99 -17.63 -4.45 -1.51
CA THR A 99 -17.57 -5.24 -2.72
C THR A 99 -16.53 -6.34 -2.56
N GLU A 100 -16.87 -7.58 -2.88
CA GLU A 100 -15.96 -8.71 -2.72
C GLU A 100 -14.94 -8.76 -3.85
N ALA A 101 -14.07 -7.77 -3.86
CA ALA A 101 -12.91 -7.66 -4.73
C ALA A 101 -11.95 -6.67 -4.07
N ASP A 102 -10.66 -6.88 -4.29
CA ASP A 102 -9.64 -5.99 -3.74
C ASP A 102 -9.52 -4.74 -4.60
N ASP A 103 -9.41 -3.58 -3.95
CA ASP A 103 -9.20 -2.31 -4.64
C ASP A 103 -8.32 -1.40 -3.79
N LEU A 104 -7.07 -1.28 -4.16
CA LEU A 104 -6.10 -0.38 -3.52
C LEU A 104 -5.82 0.85 -4.37
N GLY A 105 -6.66 1.12 -5.37
CA GLY A 105 -6.44 2.21 -6.29
C GLY A 105 -5.52 1.79 -7.44
N SER A 106 -4.99 2.77 -8.15
CA SER A 106 -4.17 2.52 -9.34
C SER A 106 -2.71 2.31 -8.98
N LEU A 107 -2.41 1.20 -8.30
CA LEU A 107 -1.04 0.85 -7.97
C LEU A 107 -0.37 0.08 -9.12
N PRO A 108 0.93 0.31 -9.36
CA PRO A 108 1.67 -0.46 -10.36
C PRO A 108 1.89 -1.89 -9.90
N PRO A 109 2.20 -2.82 -10.83
CA PRO A 109 2.55 -4.18 -10.44
C PRO A 109 3.89 -4.22 -9.71
N VAL A 110 4.07 -5.22 -8.86
CA VAL A 110 5.27 -5.36 -8.04
C VAL A 110 6.54 -5.43 -8.90
N ALA A 111 6.51 -6.20 -9.98
CA ALA A 111 7.68 -6.34 -10.85
C ALA A 111 8.13 -5.01 -11.45
N PHE A 112 7.19 -4.12 -11.77
CA PHE A 112 7.52 -2.78 -12.27
C PHE A 112 8.25 -1.96 -11.20
N MET A 113 7.76 -1.98 -9.97
CA MET A 113 8.37 -1.21 -8.87
C MET A 113 9.75 -1.73 -8.50
N GLU A 114 9.99 -3.03 -8.62
CA GLU A 114 11.30 -3.62 -8.37
C GLU A 114 12.36 -3.09 -9.34
N SER A 115 11.96 -2.72 -10.55
CA SER A 115 12.88 -2.23 -11.59
C SER A 115 13.05 -0.72 -11.59
N VAL A 116 12.32 0.01 -10.74
CA VAL A 116 12.31 1.48 -10.73
C VAL A 116 12.94 2.00 -9.44
N GLU A 117 13.97 2.81 -9.58
CA GLU A 117 14.69 3.38 -8.43
C GLU A 117 13.86 4.39 -7.63
N ALA A 118 12.72 4.82 -8.16
CA ALA A 118 11.84 5.76 -7.44
C ALA A 118 11.45 5.27 -6.05
N VAL A 119 11.45 3.95 -5.85
CA VAL A 119 11.18 3.33 -4.56
C VAL A 119 12.15 3.83 -3.49
N SER A 120 13.40 4.09 -3.86
CA SER A 120 14.42 4.53 -2.91
C SER A 120 14.09 5.87 -2.26
N GLN A 121 13.21 6.66 -2.85
CA GLN A 121 12.82 7.96 -2.29
C GLN A 121 12.07 7.83 -0.96
N LEU A 122 11.54 6.66 -0.65
CA LEU A 122 10.83 6.41 0.61
C LEU A 122 11.77 5.97 1.74
N ARG A 123 13.01 5.76 1.45
CA ARG A 123 13.99 5.30 2.43
C ARG A 123 14.68 6.44 3.16
#